data_8d9378761d7f4c21bda3fe2fecd708c9
#
_entry.id   8d9378761d7f4c21bda3fe2fecd708c9
#
_cell.length_a   1.000
_cell.length_b   1.000
_cell.length_c   1.000
_cell.angle_alpha   90.00
_cell.angle_beta   90.00
_cell.angle_gamma   90.00
#
_symmetry.space_group_name_H-M   'P 1'
#
loop_
_entity.id
_entity.type
_entity.pdbx_description
1 polymer ?
#
loop_
_entity_poly.entity_id
_entity_poly.type
_entity_poly.pdbx_seq_one_letter_code
_entity_poly.pdbx_strand_id
1 'polypeptide(L)'
;MALSSLGWGGRILLVGFVGGVQQIPANRLLVKNRAALGCALRYFRWHAPEKLRRSVDELLQWYGVGRLRPCISHRLPLERSVEAIRLLTDRAAHGKIVVEPDRRAD
;
A
#
# COMPACT_ATOMS: atom_id res chain seq x y z
N MET A 1 -3.05 -14.97 10.92
CA MET A 1 -2.29 -15.16 9.67
C MET A 1 -3.26 -15.09 8.49
N ALA A 2 -3.11 -14.12 7.58
CA ALA A 2 -4.08 -13.83 6.50
C ALA A 2 -4.47 -15.05 5.64
N LEU A 3 -3.52 -15.97 5.39
CA LEU A 3 -3.78 -17.17 4.60
C LEU A 3 -4.83 -18.11 5.22
N SER A 4 -4.95 -18.14 6.56
CA SER A 4 -5.93 -18.98 7.24
C SER A 4 -7.37 -18.49 7.06
N SER A 5 -7.56 -17.19 6.86
CA SER A 5 -8.87 -16.55 6.66
C SER A 5 -9.43 -16.72 5.25
N LEU A 6 -8.62 -17.21 4.30
CA LEU A 6 -9.08 -17.45 2.94
C LEU A 6 -10.00 -18.69 2.87
N GLY A 7 -11.11 -18.56 2.18
CA GLY A 7 -11.99 -19.66 1.80
C GLY A 7 -11.37 -20.61 0.75
N TRP A 8 -12.15 -21.56 0.28
CA TRP A 8 -11.81 -22.43 -0.85
C TRP A 8 -11.63 -21.62 -2.13
N GLY A 9 -10.60 -21.94 -2.92
CA GLY A 9 -10.28 -21.21 -4.17
C GLY A 9 -9.83 -19.75 -3.96
N GLY A 10 -9.62 -19.33 -2.71
CA GLY A 10 -9.25 -17.94 -2.38
C GLY A 10 -7.88 -17.57 -2.91
N ARG A 11 -7.67 -16.26 -3.15
CA ARG A 11 -6.41 -15.70 -3.64
C ARG A 11 -5.84 -14.69 -2.65
N ILE A 12 -4.54 -14.72 -2.42
CA ILE A 12 -3.80 -13.72 -1.66
C ILE A 12 -2.84 -12.99 -2.58
N LEU A 13 -2.85 -11.66 -2.54
CA LEU A 13 -1.91 -10.83 -3.30
C LEU A 13 -0.74 -10.41 -2.41
N LEU A 14 0.48 -10.64 -2.88
CA LEU A 14 1.71 -10.23 -2.24
C LEU A 14 2.15 -8.91 -2.89
N VAL A 15 1.86 -7.80 -2.20
CA VAL A 15 2.10 -6.45 -2.73
C VAL A 15 3.46 -5.89 -2.32
N GLY A 16 4.04 -6.40 -1.23
CA GLY A 16 5.34 -5.95 -0.72
C GLY A 16 5.80 -6.76 0.48
N PHE A 17 7.00 -6.47 0.95
CA PHE A 17 7.65 -7.18 2.06
C PHE A 17 8.33 -6.24 3.06
N VAL A 18 7.77 -5.04 3.26
CA VAL A 18 8.29 -4.04 4.22
C VAL A 18 8.35 -4.59 5.66
N GLY A 19 7.44 -5.50 6.00
CA GLY A 19 7.42 -6.20 7.29
C GLY A 19 8.22 -7.50 7.32
N GLY A 20 9.10 -7.74 6.34
CA GLY A 20 9.87 -8.98 6.18
C GLY A 20 9.36 -9.85 5.03
N VAL A 21 10.19 -10.80 4.60
CA VAL A 21 9.85 -11.71 3.51
C VAL A 21 8.83 -12.74 3.99
N GLN A 22 7.71 -12.83 3.27
CA GLN A 22 6.64 -13.77 3.60
C GLN A 22 7.05 -15.20 3.21
N GLN A 23 6.81 -16.14 4.11
CA GLN A 23 6.91 -17.57 3.85
C GLN A 23 5.51 -18.16 3.75
N ILE A 24 5.21 -18.77 2.62
CA ILE A 24 3.90 -19.36 2.36
C ILE A 24 4.06 -20.89 2.29
N PRO A 25 3.58 -21.64 3.30
CA PRO A 25 3.61 -23.07 3.25
C PRO A 25 2.73 -23.61 2.12
N ALA A 26 3.32 -24.32 1.15
CA ALA A 26 2.64 -24.80 -0.05
C ALA A 26 1.44 -25.71 0.26
N ASN A 27 1.53 -26.50 1.32
CA ASN A 27 0.44 -27.37 1.78
C ASN A 27 -0.83 -26.58 2.11
N ARG A 28 -0.71 -25.35 2.64
CA ARG A 28 -1.86 -24.50 2.93
C ARG A 28 -2.54 -23.93 1.69
N LEU A 29 -1.84 -23.87 0.59
CA LEU A 29 -2.42 -23.52 -0.71
C LEU A 29 -3.16 -24.74 -1.27
N LEU A 30 -2.48 -25.90 -1.28
CA LEU A 30 -2.97 -27.14 -1.87
C LEU A 30 -4.32 -27.58 -1.27
N VAL A 31 -4.42 -27.67 0.07
CA VAL A 31 -5.59 -28.27 0.75
C VAL A 31 -6.91 -27.53 0.52
N LYS A 32 -6.88 -26.31 0.01
CA LYS A 32 -8.09 -25.53 -0.27
C LYS A 32 -8.06 -24.87 -1.67
N ASN A 33 -7.25 -25.39 -2.59
CA ASN A 33 -7.10 -24.86 -3.96
C ASN A 33 -6.87 -23.32 -3.97
N ARG A 34 -6.04 -22.84 -3.07
CA ARG A 34 -5.73 -21.41 -2.94
C ARG A 34 -4.57 -21.03 -3.84
N ALA A 35 -4.49 -19.73 -4.17
CA ALA A 35 -3.37 -19.17 -4.90
C ALA A 35 -2.72 -17.99 -4.16
N ALA A 36 -1.39 -17.89 -4.26
CA ALA A 36 -0.62 -16.72 -3.87
C ALA A 36 -0.04 -16.09 -5.13
N LEU A 37 -0.30 -14.80 -5.35
CA LEU A 37 0.07 -14.06 -6.54
C LEU A 37 0.94 -12.86 -6.16
N GLY A 38 2.09 -12.69 -6.81
CA GLY A 38 2.87 -11.47 -6.71
C GLY A 38 2.20 -10.32 -7.47
N CYS A 39 2.18 -9.14 -6.85
CA CYS A 39 1.69 -7.91 -7.46
C CYS A 39 2.72 -6.80 -7.25
N ALA A 40 3.62 -6.64 -8.22
CA ALA A 40 4.68 -5.64 -8.16
C ALA A 40 4.34 -4.44 -9.05
N LEU A 41 4.12 -3.27 -8.42
CA LEU A 41 3.88 -2.02 -9.16
C LEU A 41 5.04 -1.68 -10.10
N ARG A 42 6.26 -2.05 -9.73
CA ARG A 42 7.47 -1.88 -10.54
C ARG A 42 7.34 -2.57 -11.91
N TYR A 43 6.71 -3.76 -11.98
CA TYR A 43 6.47 -4.46 -13.23
C TYR A 43 5.68 -3.58 -14.21
N PHE A 44 4.59 -2.99 -13.75
CA PHE A 44 3.74 -2.11 -14.59
C PHE A 44 4.48 -0.86 -15.06
N ARG A 45 5.36 -0.31 -14.21
CA ARG A 45 6.17 0.85 -14.59
C ARG A 45 7.07 0.58 -15.80
N TRP A 46 7.64 -0.62 -15.89
CA TRP A 46 8.62 -0.96 -16.92
C TRP A 46 8.02 -1.71 -18.12
N HIS A 47 6.99 -2.52 -17.90
CA HIS A 47 6.45 -3.41 -18.94
C HIS A 47 5.05 -3.03 -19.42
N ALA A 48 4.33 -2.20 -18.69
CA ALA A 48 2.99 -1.78 -19.05
C ALA A 48 2.65 -0.37 -18.53
N PRO A 49 3.46 0.67 -18.88
CA PRO A 49 3.32 2.02 -18.34
C PRO A 49 1.93 2.62 -18.59
N GLU A 50 1.32 2.31 -19.73
CA GLU A 50 -0.02 2.79 -20.06
C GLU A 50 -1.12 2.22 -19.14
N LYS A 51 -0.95 0.98 -18.65
CA LYS A 51 -1.88 0.42 -17.66
C LYS A 51 -1.73 1.12 -16.33
N LEU A 52 -0.48 1.39 -15.93
CA LEU A 52 -0.21 2.13 -14.70
C LEU A 52 -0.81 3.53 -14.76
N ARG A 53 -0.58 4.26 -15.86
CA ARG A 53 -1.11 5.61 -16.08
C ARG A 53 -2.63 5.63 -15.97
N ARG A 54 -3.33 4.75 -16.69
CA ARG A 54 -4.79 4.64 -16.60
C ARG A 54 -5.29 4.39 -15.19
N SER A 55 -4.62 3.50 -14.44
CA SER A 55 -4.98 3.22 -13.05
C SER A 55 -4.78 4.46 -12.15
N VAL A 56 -3.71 5.22 -12.35
CA VAL A 56 -3.47 6.47 -11.60
C VAL A 56 -4.52 7.51 -11.96
N ASP A 57 -4.83 7.70 -13.24
CA ASP A 57 -5.84 8.65 -13.71
C ASP A 57 -7.22 8.31 -13.11
N GLU A 58 -7.58 7.04 -13.08
CA GLU A 58 -8.83 6.57 -12.47
C GLU A 58 -8.88 6.84 -10.95
N LEU A 59 -7.78 6.58 -10.23
CA LEU A 59 -7.69 6.88 -8.80
C LEU A 59 -7.82 8.39 -8.52
N LEU A 60 -7.21 9.24 -9.36
CA LEU A 60 -7.33 10.69 -9.25
C LEU A 60 -8.76 11.17 -9.52
N GLN A 61 -9.44 10.58 -10.50
CA GLN A 61 -10.86 10.86 -10.76
C GLN A 61 -11.71 10.47 -9.54
N TRP A 62 -11.50 9.28 -8.96
CA TRP A 62 -12.24 8.85 -7.77
C TRP A 62 -11.98 9.78 -6.58
N TYR A 63 -10.76 10.26 -6.43
CA TYR A 63 -10.44 11.25 -5.41
C TYR A 63 -11.17 12.58 -5.68
N GLY A 64 -11.15 13.08 -6.91
CA GLY A 64 -11.81 14.34 -7.30
C GLY A 64 -13.32 14.33 -7.07
N VAL A 65 -13.99 13.19 -7.28
CA VAL A 65 -15.44 13.05 -7.02
C VAL A 65 -15.77 12.55 -5.61
N GLY A 66 -14.78 12.47 -4.72
CA GLY A 66 -14.96 12.10 -3.31
C GLY A 66 -15.24 10.61 -3.05
N ARG A 67 -15.12 9.74 -4.07
CA ARG A 67 -15.24 8.28 -3.91
C ARG A 67 -14.04 7.65 -3.21
N LEU A 68 -12.87 8.27 -3.33
CA LEU A 68 -11.64 7.87 -2.65
C LEU A 68 -11.25 8.96 -1.66
N ARG A 69 -11.15 8.60 -0.39
CA ARG A 69 -10.77 9.51 0.69
C ARG A 69 -9.58 8.91 1.46
N PRO A 70 -8.33 9.27 1.10
CA PRO A 70 -7.15 8.81 1.83
C PRO A 70 -7.22 9.28 3.29
N CYS A 71 -6.93 8.37 4.21
CA CYS A 71 -6.77 8.76 5.62
C CYS A 71 -5.39 9.43 5.78
N ILE A 72 -5.39 10.73 6.02
CA ILE A 72 -4.17 11.51 6.31
C ILE A 72 -4.17 11.75 7.83
N SER A 73 -3.24 11.08 8.52
CA SER A 73 -3.14 11.19 9.98
C SER A 73 -2.35 12.40 10.44
N HIS A 74 -1.34 12.81 9.68
CA HIS A 74 -0.46 13.93 10.03
C HIS A 74 -0.14 14.76 8.79
N ARG A 75 -0.08 16.08 8.99
CA ARG A 75 0.42 17.06 8.02
C ARG A 75 1.51 17.87 8.71
N LEU A 76 2.72 17.78 8.21
CA LEU A 76 3.89 18.40 8.81
C LEU A 76 4.59 19.31 7.81
N PRO A 77 5.19 20.43 8.26
CA PRO A 77 6.03 21.24 7.40
C PRO A 77 7.34 20.51 7.06
N LEU A 78 8.07 20.99 6.07
CA LEU A 78 9.30 20.36 5.58
C LEU A 78 10.36 20.22 6.69
N GLU A 79 10.47 21.18 7.57
CA GLU A 79 11.42 21.21 8.68
C GLU A 79 11.22 20.06 9.66
N ARG A 80 9.99 19.53 9.73
CA ARG A 80 9.62 18.38 10.59
C ARG A 80 9.60 17.05 9.86
N SER A 81 10.22 16.93 8.69
CA SER A 81 10.25 15.69 7.90
C SER A 81 10.92 14.53 8.61
N VAL A 82 11.93 14.78 9.47
CA VAL A 82 12.55 13.74 10.31
C VAL A 82 11.54 13.16 11.29
N GLU A 83 10.69 13.99 11.88
CA GLU A 83 9.60 13.53 12.76
C GLU A 83 8.58 12.70 11.97
N ALA A 84 8.24 13.09 10.74
CA ALA A 84 7.37 12.30 9.86
C ALA A 84 7.90 10.86 9.67
N ILE A 85 9.22 10.71 9.47
CA ILE A 85 9.85 9.41 9.33
C ILE A 85 9.80 8.63 10.66
N ARG A 86 10.05 9.28 11.80
CA ARG A 86 9.97 8.64 13.12
C ARG A 86 8.58 8.10 13.41
N LEU A 87 7.53 8.88 13.14
CA LEU A 87 6.14 8.42 13.29
C LEU A 87 5.83 7.14 12.51
N LEU A 88 6.46 6.94 11.32
CA LEU A 88 6.34 5.71 10.55
C LEU A 88 7.12 4.56 11.17
N THR A 89 8.37 4.79 11.59
CA THR A 89 9.22 3.74 12.18
C THR A 89 8.68 3.25 13.52
N ASP A 90 8.13 4.16 14.31
CA ASP A 90 7.54 3.87 15.62
C ASP A 90 6.11 3.31 15.53
N ARG A 91 5.59 3.16 14.31
CA ARG A 91 4.20 2.70 14.04
C ARG A 91 3.14 3.55 14.73
N ALA A 92 3.44 4.82 14.98
CA ALA A 92 2.54 5.76 15.62
C ALA A 92 1.52 6.39 14.65
N ALA A 93 1.76 6.28 13.34
CA ALA A 93 0.86 6.83 12.32
C ALA A 93 -0.20 5.82 11.88
N HIS A 94 -1.45 6.27 11.82
CA HIS A 94 -2.57 5.54 11.26
C HIS A 94 -3.00 6.20 9.93
N GLY A 95 -2.55 5.67 8.80
CA GLY A 95 -2.81 6.26 7.48
C GLY A 95 -1.56 6.88 6.84
N LYS A 96 -1.75 7.98 6.12
CA LYS A 96 -0.66 8.68 5.43
C LYS A 96 -0.16 9.87 6.24
N ILE A 97 1.14 10.09 6.21
CA ILE A 97 1.78 11.32 6.66
C ILE A 97 2.11 12.14 5.41
N VAL A 98 1.71 13.40 5.39
CA VAL A 98 2.00 14.33 4.31
C VAL A 98 2.97 15.38 4.81
N VAL A 99 4.04 15.63 4.08
CA VAL A 99 4.95 16.74 4.29
C VAL A 99 4.56 17.85 3.29
N GLU A 100 4.25 19.04 3.80
CA GLU A 100 3.82 20.21 3.02
C GLU A 100 4.96 21.24 3.03
N PRO A 101 5.71 21.41 1.91
CA PRO A 101 6.89 22.28 1.88
C PRO A 101 6.58 23.76 2.16
N ASP A 102 5.38 24.21 1.77
CA ASP A 102 4.96 25.60 1.90
C ASP A 102 4.27 25.90 3.25
N ARG A 103 4.07 24.90 4.08
CA ARG A 103 3.47 25.05 5.40
C ARG A 103 4.55 25.53 6.38
N ARG A 104 4.37 26.72 6.94
CA ARG A 104 5.24 27.19 8.03
C ARG A 104 4.98 26.36 9.29
N ALA A 105 6.06 26.11 10.05
CA ALA A 105 5.94 25.55 11.39
C ALA A 105 5.33 26.63 12.30
N ASP A 106 4.16 26.35 12.87
CA ASP A 106 3.56 27.16 13.94
C ASP A 106 4.27 26.88 15.25
#